data_3121fd21ee2b0c95adf468f1afd9f480
#
_entry.id   3121fd21ee2b0c95adf468f1afd9f480
#
_cell.length_a   1.000
_cell.length_b   1.000
_cell.length_c   1.000
_cell.angle_alpha   90.00
_cell.angle_beta   90.00
_cell.angle_gamma   90.00
#
_symmetry.space_group_name_H-M   'P 1'
#
loop_
_entity.id
_entity.type
_entity.pdbx_description
1 polymer ?
#
loop_
_entity_poly.entity_id
_entity_poly.type
_entity_poly.pdbx_seq_one_letter_code
_entity_poly.pdbx_strand_id
1 'polypeptide(L)'
;MKKLLTITLALCSVLVTMACSSNDPEENGTTGGTGQNSEGTAKGKMLVVYFSRAGENWQVGNVERGNTAIMVDYIKQLADVDVFEIVPDVAYPSNYMECVNYVNDVEIPQNLRPAYKGDIENIADYGTVFVGGPIWCGQPPYIFRTFFEKHAGELNGKTVIPFGTHGGSGVGSYTSIIREYYPNATLLESLGISGSSIRDASSKTTVENWLKRLGVDKQSTAVRSISTRSAKEGSTYSLTGQQYNGQRGIYIKDGKKYIK
;
A
#
# COMPACT_ATOMS: atom_id res chain seq x y z
N MET A 1 -12.75 -31.51 56.38
CA MET A 1 -11.73 -32.34 55.78
C MET A 1 -11.27 -31.60 54.51
N LYS A 2 -10.10 -30.95 54.60
CA LYS A 2 -9.50 -30.16 53.52
C LYS A 2 -8.65 -31.10 52.67
N LYS A 3 -8.91 -31.21 51.36
CA LYS A 3 -8.05 -31.89 50.39
C LYS A 3 -7.16 -30.87 49.73
N LEU A 4 -5.88 -30.93 50.01
CA LEU A 4 -4.80 -30.17 49.36
C LEU A 4 -4.52 -30.84 47.99
N LEU A 5 -4.59 -30.05 46.89
CA LEU A 5 -4.19 -30.51 45.57
C LEU A 5 -2.83 -29.89 45.27
N THR A 6 -1.81 -30.72 45.26
CA THR A 6 -0.43 -30.34 44.94
C THR A 6 -0.21 -30.38 43.43
N ILE A 7 0.08 -29.22 42.79
CA ILE A 7 0.46 -29.14 41.38
C ILE A 7 1.97 -29.12 41.29
N THR A 8 2.52 -30.17 40.71
CA THR A 8 3.96 -30.33 40.44
C THR A 8 4.31 -29.61 39.13
N LEU A 9 5.16 -28.60 39.24
CA LEU A 9 5.72 -27.86 38.12
C LEU A 9 6.95 -28.59 37.60
N ALA A 10 6.91 -29.16 36.39
CA ALA A 10 8.09 -29.75 35.75
C ALA A 10 8.80 -28.68 34.91
N LEU A 11 10.01 -28.32 35.37
CA LEU A 11 10.92 -27.41 34.68
C LEU A 11 11.77 -28.23 33.71
N CYS A 12 11.55 -28.09 32.39
CA CYS A 12 12.48 -28.60 31.37
C CYS A 12 13.48 -27.51 30.98
N SER A 13 14.68 -27.60 31.53
CA SER A 13 15.83 -26.81 31.13
C SER A 13 16.56 -27.50 29.95
N VAL A 14 16.55 -26.86 28.78
CA VAL A 14 17.41 -27.29 27.65
C VAL A 14 18.66 -26.41 27.64
N LEU A 15 19.78 -27.04 27.96
CA LEU A 15 21.13 -26.46 27.79
C LEU A 15 21.54 -26.61 26.32
N VAL A 16 21.79 -25.49 25.65
CA VAL A 16 22.49 -25.45 24.36
C VAL A 16 23.93 -25.03 24.62
N THR A 17 24.87 -25.94 24.40
CA THR A 17 26.31 -25.69 24.48
C THR A 17 26.79 -25.00 23.21
N MET A 18 27.40 -23.82 23.36
CA MET A 18 28.22 -23.16 22.34
C MET A 18 29.58 -23.88 22.23
N ALA A 19 29.92 -24.29 21.02
CA ALA A 19 31.30 -24.62 20.65
C ALA A 19 31.77 -23.58 19.63
N CYS A 20 32.73 -22.75 20.04
CA CYS A 20 33.57 -21.96 19.15
C CYS A 20 34.68 -22.83 18.57
N SER A 21 34.89 -22.82 17.27
CA SER A 21 36.16 -23.15 16.64
C SER A 21 36.41 -22.22 15.46
N SER A 22 37.49 -21.49 15.56
CA SER A 22 38.10 -20.63 14.57
C SER A 22 38.83 -21.44 13.52
N ASN A 23 38.71 -21.09 12.23
CA ASN A 23 39.78 -21.06 11.21
C ASN A 23 39.22 -20.59 9.87
N ASP A 24 39.70 -19.43 9.38
CA ASP A 24 39.66 -19.02 7.98
C ASP A 24 40.65 -19.85 7.13
N PRO A 25 40.48 -20.00 5.79
CA PRO A 25 40.59 -18.89 4.84
C PRO A 25 39.65 -18.92 3.64
N GLU A 26 39.52 -17.73 3.01
CA GLU A 26 39.00 -17.33 1.73
C GLU A 26 38.56 -18.42 0.72
N GLU A 27 37.31 -18.31 0.27
CA GLU A 27 36.99 -18.38 -1.17
C GLU A 27 35.66 -17.72 -1.52
N ASN A 28 35.71 -16.98 -2.60
CA ASN A 28 34.72 -16.24 -3.32
C ASN A 28 33.50 -17.10 -3.69
N GLY A 29 32.27 -16.69 -3.28
CA GLY A 29 31.05 -17.39 -3.62
C GLY A 29 29.82 -16.50 -3.44
N THR A 30 29.50 -15.73 -4.48
CA THR A 30 28.25 -15.00 -4.66
C THR A 30 27.05 -15.95 -4.50
N THR A 31 26.31 -15.86 -3.39
CA THR A 31 24.95 -16.38 -3.31
C THR A 31 24.00 -15.23 -2.99
N GLY A 32 23.47 -14.66 -4.06
CA GLY A 32 22.36 -13.72 -4.01
C GLY A 32 21.16 -14.40 -3.35
N GLY A 33 20.73 -13.87 -2.24
CA GLY A 33 19.39 -14.10 -1.72
C GLY A 33 18.39 -13.60 -2.75
N THR A 34 17.73 -14.52 -3.44
CA THR A 34 16.59 -14.23 -4.29
C THR A 34 15.41 -13.75 -3.44
N GLY A 35 15.40 -12.45 -3.15
CA GLY A 35 14.15 -11.78 -2.86
C GLY A 35 13.29 -11.91 -4.12
N GLN A 36 12.22 -12.68 -4.05
CA GLN A 36 11.21 -12.67 -5.09
C GLN A 36 10.59 -11.27 -5.15
N ASN A 37 11.16 -10.41 -5.98
CA ASN A 37 10.46 -9.26 -6.50
C ASN A 37 9.33 -9.79 -7.37
N SER A 38 8.14 -9.91 -6.81
CA SER A 38 6.93 -10.01 -7.61
C SER A 38 6.80 -8.69 -8.36
N GLU A 39 7.24 -8.66 -9.62
CA GLU A 39 6.97 -7.57 -10.57
C GLU A 39 5.47 -7.54 -10.90
N GLY A 40 4.65 -7.24 -9.90
CA GLY A 40 3.28 -6.85 -10.10
C GLY A 40 3.27 -5.40 -10.60
N THR A 41 3.09 -5.19 -11.89
CA THR A 41 2.91 -3.84 -12.43
C THR A 41 1.45 -3.43 -12.28
N ALA A 42 1.22 -2.21 -11.76
CA ALA A 42 -0.11 -1.63 -11.74
C ALA A 42 -0.75 -1.62 -13.14
N LYS A 43 -2.02 -2.02 -13.22
CA LYS A 43 -2.76 -2.17 -14.47
C LYS A 43 -4.02 -1.30 -14.45
N GLY A 44 -4.36 -0.70 -15.60
CA GLY A 44 -5.62 0.01 -15.80
C GLY A 44 -5.76 1.32 -15.03
N LYS A 45 -6.99 1.80 -14.88
CA LYS A 45 -7.30 2.95 -14.03
C LYS A 45 -6.94 2.68 -12.57
N MET A 46 -6.54 3.72 -11.86
CA MET A 46 -6.15 3.63 -10.46
C MET A 46 -7.14 4.38 -9.58
N LEU A 47 -7.50 3.78 -8.45
CA LEU A 47 -8.38 4.35 -7.43
C LEU A 47 -7.64 4.41 -6.09
N VAL A 48 -7.83 5.48 -5.35
CA VAL A 48 -7.47 5.57 -3.93
C VAL A 48 -8.73 5.49 -3.09
N VAL A 49 -8.85 4.45 -2.28
CA VAL A 49 -9.89 4.32 -1.25
C VAL A 49 -9.24 4.59 0.09
N TYR A 50 -9.77 5.56 0.83
CA TYR A 50 -9.17 5.91 2.09
C TYR A 50 -10.18 6.35 3.15
N PHE A 51 -9.79 6.20 4.41
CA PHE A 51 -10.42 6.82 5.56
C PHE A 51 -9.42 7.74 6.26
N SER A 52 -9.89 8.88 6.71
CA SER A 52 -9.08 9.81 7.50
C SER A 52 -9.92 10.49 8.57
N ARG A 53 -9.34 10.78 9.74
CA ARG A 53 -10.01 11.45 10.84
C ARG A 53 -9.33 12.76 11.18
N ALA A 54 -10.08 13.85 11.13
CA ALA A 54 -9.74 15.13 11.77
C ALA A 54 -9.90 15.04 13.30
N GLY A 55 -9.61 16.08 14.01
CA GLY A 55 -9.66 16.15 15.47
C GLY A 55 -8.33 15.81 16.12
N GLU A 56 -8.35 15.36 17.35
CA GLU A 56 -7.15 15.11 18.12
C GLU A 56 -6.50 13.78 17.72
N ASN A 57 -5.24 13.82 17.30
CA ASN A 57 -4.45 12.68 16.84
C ASN A 57 -3.20 12.48 17.70
N TRP A 58 -2.81 11.22 17.90
CA TRP A 58 -1.64 10.85 18.71
C TRP A 58 -0.36 11.54 18.23
N GLN A 59 0.35 12.20 19.14
CA GLN A 59 1.60 12.96 18.90
C GLN A 59 1.50 14.10 17.85
N VAL A 60 0.28 14.42 17.40
CA VAL A 60 0.05 15.49 16.40
C VAL A 60 -0.80 16.62 16.99
N GLY A 61 -1.67 16.30 17.94
CA GLY A 61 -2.66 17.22 18.49
C GLY A 61 -3.91 17.32 17.63
N ASN A 62 -4.64 18.43 17.80
CA ASN A 62 -5.89 18.67 17.07
C ASN A 62 -5.61 19.18 15.65
N VAL A 63 -6.17 18.52 14.64
CA VAL A 63 -5.99 18.86 13.23
C VAL A 63 -7.31 18.96 12.51
N GLU A 64 -7.45 19.93 11.62
CA GLU A 64 -8.62 20.07 10.75
C GLU A 64 -8.63 19.05 9.62
N ARG A 65 -7.45 18.68 9.12
CA ARG A 65 -7.26 17.68 8.08
C ARG A 65 -6.47 16.51 8.63
N GLY A 66 -7.08 15.31 8.57
CA GLY A 66 -6.48 14.09 9.10
C GLY A 66 -5.20 13.69 8.36
N ASN A 67 -4.34 12.95 9.06
CA ASN A 67 -3.01 12.58 8.56
C ASN A 67 -3.06 11.78 7.25
N THR A 68 -3.97 10.80 7.16
CA THR A 68 -4.11 9.97 5.94
C THR A 68 -4.56 10.79 4.75
N ALA A 69 -5.46 11.77 4.94
CA ALA A 69 -5.89 12.66 3.86
C ALA A 69 -4.73 13.45 3.26
N ILE A 70 -3.73 13.86 4.07
CA ILE A 70 -2.52 14.52 3.58
C ILE A 70 -1.68 13.57 2.72
N MET A 71 -1.54 12.30 3.14
CA MET A 71 -0.84 11.30 2.33
C MET A 71 -1.53 11.07 0.98
N VAL A 72 -2.87 11.06 0.96
CA VAL A 72 -3.67 10.99 -0.27
C VAL A 72 -3.45 12.22 -1.16
N ASP A 73 -3.32 13.42 -0.58
CA ASP A 73 -3.00 14.62 -1.37
C ASP A 73 -1.65 14.49 -2.08
N TYR A 74 -0.64 13.89 -1.44
CA TYR A 74 0.64 13.60 -2.09
C TYR A 74 0.48 12.59 -3.23
N ILE A 75 -0.27 11.49 -3.00
CA ILE A 75 -0.54 10.49 -4.04
C ILE A 75 -1.23 11.14 -5.26
N LYS A 76 -2.27 11.96 -5.05
CA LYS A 76 -3.00 12.69 -6.11
C LYS A 76 -2.10 13.62 -6.94
N GLN A 77 -1.15 14.28 -6.28
CA GLN A 77 -0.22 15.17 -6.97
C GLN A 77 0.74 14.37 -7.86
N LEU A 78 1.13 13.18 -7.46
CA LEU A 78 2.23 12.39 -8.02
C LEU A 78 1.76 11.26 -8.94
N ALA A 79 0.53 10.78 -8.80
CA ALA A 79 -0.07 9.72 -9.62
C ALA A 79 -1.41 10.18 -10.22
N ASP A 80 -1.82 9.53 -11.32
CA ASP A 80 -3.13 9.76 -11.94
C ASP A 80 -4.14 8.77 -11.34
N VAL A 81 -4.89 9.25 -10.34
CA VAL A 81 -5.79 8.43 -9.53
C VAL A 81 -7.14 9.12 -9.33
N ASP A 82 -8.20 8.34 -9.38
CA ASP A 82 -9.49 8.71 -8.81
C ASP A 82 -9.45 8.49 -7.29
N VAL A 83 -10.32 9.15 -6.54
CA VAL A 83 -10.31 9.10 -5.08
C VAL A 83 -11.71 8.91 -4.52
N PHE A 84 -11.84 7.97 -3.58
CA PHE A 84 -13.02 7.76 -2.76
C PHE A 84 -12.66 7.83 -1.27
N GLU A 85 -13.25 8.78 -0.56
CA GLU A 85 -13.12 8.88 0.88
C GLU A 85 -14.25 8.09 1.56
N ILE A 86 -13.89 7.13 2.41
CA ILE A 86 -14.84 6.46 3.28
C ILE A 86 -15.25 7.43 4.38
N VAL A 87 -16.43 8.01 4.29
CA VAL A 87 -16.98 8.94 5.27
C VAL A 87 -17.97 8.17 6.16
N PRO A 88 -17.71 7.99 7.47
CA PRO A 88 -18.63 7.29 8.35
C PRO A 88 -20.00 7.96 8.40
N ASP A 89 -21.08 7.19 8.48
CA ASP A 89 -22.42 7.73 8.73
C ASP A 89 -22.50 8.39 10.10
N VAL A 90 -21.92 7.75 11.09
CA VAL A 90 -21.73 8.28 12.45
C VAL A 90 -20.25 8.60 12.63
N ALA A 91 -19.93 9.87 12.83
CA ALA A 91 -18.55 10.32 13.00
C ALA A 91 -17.91 9.68 14.24
N TYR A 92 -16.65 9.25 14.11
CA TYR A 92 -15.86 8.86 15.28
C TYR A 92 -15.61 10.06 16.21
N PRO A 93 -15.44 9.82 17.53
CA PRO A 93 -15.14 10.89 18.47
C PRO A 93 -13.93 11.74 18.02
N SER A 94 -14.04 13.06 18.15
CA SER A 94 -12.94 13.97 17.77
C SER A 94 -11.81 14.02 18.80
N ASN A 95 -12.11 13.75 20.08
CA ASN A 95 -11.11 13.59 21.13
C ASN A 95 -10.36 12.25 20.95
N TYR A 96 -9.05 12.26 21.19
CA TYR A 96 -8.21 11.10 20.97
C TYR A 96 -8.59 9.91 21.89
N MET A 97 -8.68 10.17 23.21
CA MET A 97 -8.95 9.11 24.18
C MET A 97 -10.38 8.55 24.06
N GLU A 98 -11.35 9.39 23.78
CA GLU A 98 -12.73 8.93 23.53
C GLU A 98 -12.76 8.03 22.28
N CYS A 99 -12.03 8.37 21.22
CA CYS A 99 -11.92 7.53 20.03
C CYS A 99 -11.22 6.19 20.36
N VAL A 100 -10.14 6.21 21.12
CA VAL A 100 -9.42 4.99 21.55
C VAL A 100 -10.34 4.09 22.38
N ASN A 101 -11.06 4.65 23.35
CA ASN A 101 -11.99 3.90 24.19
C ASN A 101 -13.14 3.31 23.35
N TYR A 102 -13.73 4.10 22.45
CA TYR A 102 -14.77 3.59 21.56
C TYR A 102 -14.28 2.40 20.72
N VAL A 103 -13.10 2.50 20.14
CA VAL A 103 -12.53 1.42 19.32
C VAL A 103 -12.26 0.16 20.17
N ASN A 104 -11.62 0.32 21.34
CA ASN A 104 -11.23 -0.81 22.18
C ASN A 104 -12.39 -1.46 22.94
N ASP A 105 -13.35 -0.67 23.41
CA ASP A 105 -14.38 -1.14 24.31
C ASP A 105 -15.70 -1.47 23.59
N VAL A 106 -15.88 -0.94 22.36
CA VAL A 106 -17.13 -1.10 21.61
C VAL A 106 -16.90 -1.74 20.25
N GLU A 107 -16.10 -1.09 19.40
CA GLU A 107 -15.99 -1.48 17.99
C GLU A 107 -15.30 -2.85 17.81
N ILE A 108 -14.15 -3.06 18.45
CA ILE A 108 -13.40 -4.32 18.38
C ILE A 108 -14.14 -5.48 19.05
N PRO A 109 -14.58 -5.38 20.33
CA PRO A 109 -15.22 -6.51 21.01
C PRO A 109 -16.54 -6.96 20.37
N GLN A 110 -17.28 -6.01 19.79
CA GLN A 110 -18.54 -6.30 19.10
C GLN A 110 -18.35 -6.64 17.62
N ASN A 111 -17.13 -6.59 17.11
CA ASN A 111 -16.79 -6.84 15.72
C ASN A 111 -17.69 -6.03 14.75
N LEU A 112 -17.84 -4.73 15.04
CA LEU A 112 -18.78 -3.86 14.35
C LEU A 112 -18.46 -3.70 12.86
N ARG A 113 -19.48 -3.31 12.10
CA ARG A 113 -19.42 -2.93 10.69
C ARG A 113 -19.96 -1.50 10.54
N PRO A 114 -19.17 -0.46 10.92
CA PRO A 114 -19.63 0.91 10.80
C PRO A 114 -20.04 1.24 9.37
N ALA A 115 -21.23 1.81 9.21
CA ALA A 115 -21.72 2.23 7.90
C ALA A 115 -21.00 3.49 7.42
N TYR A 116 -20.94 3.68 6.11
CA TYR A 116 -20.34 4.86 5.46
C TYR A 116 -21.22 5.39 4.35
N LYS A 117 -21.03 6.68 4.03
CA LYS A 117 -21.80 7.43 3.04
C LYS A 117 -21.30 7.16 1.63
N GLY A 118 -22.24 7.06 0.69
CA GLY A 118 -21.95 6.92 -0.71
C GLY A 118 -21.43 5.53 -1.10
N ASP A 119 -21.00 5.44 -2.33
CA ASP A 119 -20.37 4.25 -2.90
C ASP A 119 -19.52 4.60 -4.11
N ILE A 120 -18.73 3.65 -4.59
CA ILE A 120 -17.93 3.79 -5.80
C ILE A 120 -18.73 3.17 -6.96
N GLU A 121 -19.17 4.03 -7.87
CA GLU A 121 -19.73 3.54 -9.13
C GLU A 121 -18.62 2.87 -9.95
N ASN A 122 -18.93 1.69 -10.51
CA ASN A 122 -18.03 0.99 -11.42
C ASN A 122 -16.61 0.69 -10.86
N ILE A 123 -16.51 0.31 -9.57
CA ILE A 123 -15.23 -0.10 -8.95
C ILE A 123 -14.54 -1.21 -9.77
N ALA A 124 -15.31 -1.99 -10.52
CA ALA A 124 -14.78 -3.03 -11.41
C ALA A 124 -13.85 -2.50 -12.52
N ASP A 125 -14.00 -1.23 -12.93
CA ASP A 125 -13.20 -0.61 -13.99
C ASP A 125 -11.76 -0.32 -13.56
N TYR A 126 -11.50 -0.29 -12.25
CA TYR A 126 -10.16 -0.04 -11.71
C TYR A 126 -9.34 -1.33 -11.69
N GLY A 127 -8.16 -1.30 -12.30
CA GLY A 127 -7.22 -2.41 -12.27
C GLY A 127 -6.31 -2.40 -11.04
N THR A 128 -6.11 -1.21 -10.45
CA THR A 128 -5.27 -0.99 -9.27
C THR A 128 -6.00 -0.13 -8.25
N VAL A 129 -6.02 -0.59 -6.99
CA VAL A 129 -6.69 0.11 -5.90
C VAL A 129 -5.74 0.30 -4.73
N PHE A 130 -5.44 1.57 -4.42
CA PHE A 130 -4.80 1.94 -3.17
C PHE A 130 -5.82 1.87 -2.04
N VAL A 131 -5.47 1.26 -0.93
CA VAL A 131 -6.34 1.18 0.24
C VAL A 131 -5.60 1.68 1.47
N GLY A 132 -6.08 2.73 2.11
CA GLY A 132 -5.34 3.30 3.21
C GLY A 132 -6.12 4.10 4.23
N GLY A 133 -5.59 4.13 5.46
CA GLY A 133 -6.17 4.81 6.60
C GLY A 133 -5.20 4.92 7.77
N PRO A 134 -5.65 5.46 8.90
CA PRO A 134 -4.87 5.41 10.12
C PRO A 134 -4.72 3.97 10.62
N ILE A 135 -3.66 3.71 11.37
CA ILE A 135 -3.49 2.46 12.09
C ILE A 135 -4.03 2.65 13.51
N TRP A 136 -5.13 1.98 13.82
CA TRP A 136 -5.75 1.98 15.14
C TRP A 136 -5.60 0.62 15.80
N CYS A 137 -5.02 0.57 17.00
CA CYS A 137 -4.79 -0.68 17.72
C CYS A 137 -4.12 -1.77 16.85
N GLY A 138 -3.12 -1.36 16.01
CA GLY A 138 -2.34 -2.24 15.15
C GLY A 138 -3.01 -2.70 13.85
N GLN A 139 -4.22 -2.21 13.53
CA GLN A 139 -5.00 -2.64 12.37
C GLN A 139 -5.72 -1.46 11.68
N PRO A 140 -6.28 -1.65 10.46
CA PRO A 140 -7.18 -0.69 9.86
C PRO A 140 -8.44 -0.52 10.71
N PRO A 141 -9.05 0.69 10.77
CA PRO A 141 -10.34 0.91 11.39
C PRO A 141 -11.41 -0.04 10.84
N TYR A 142 -12.35 -0.45 11.68
CA TYR A 142 -13.35 -1.47 11.34
C TYR A 142 -14.30 -1.05 10.22
N ILE A 143 -14.41 0.24 9.92
CA ILE A 143 -15.15 0.74 8.75
C ILE A 143 -14.60 0.17 7.43
N PHE A 144 -13.30 -0.18 7.37
CA PHE A 144 -12.74 -0.89 6.22
C PHE A 144 -13.28 -2.31 6.06
N ARG A 145 -13.66 -2.98 7.15
CA ARG A 145 -14.28 -4.31 7.06
C ARG A 145 -15.61 -4.24 6.33
N THR A 146 -16.42 -3.19 6.60
CA THR A 146 -17.66 -2.91 5.86
C THR A 146 -17.38 -2.72 4.37
N PHE A 147 -16.37 -1.92 4.03
CA PHE A 147 -15.96 -1.69 2.65
C PHE A 147 -15.46 -2.99 1.99
N PHE A 148 -14.60 -3.75 2.66
CA PHE A 148 -14.03 -4.98 2.12
C PHE A 148 -15.10 -6.05 1.87
N GLU A 149 -16.04 -6.21 2.76
CA GLU A 149 -17.17 -7.14 2.60
C GLU A 149 -18.06 -6.75 1.43
N LYS A 150 -18.38 -5.45 1.30
CA LYS A 150 -19.22 -4.94 0.23
C LYS A 150 -18.61 -5.15 -1.16
N HIS A 151 -17.31 -4.99 -1.29
CA HIS A 151 -16.59 -5.04 -2.57
C HIS A 151 -15.74 -6.30 -2.75
N ALA A 152 -16.05 -7.36 -2.03
CA ALA A 152 -15.26 -8.60 -2.07
C ALA A 152 -15.19 -9.22 -3.48
N GLY A 153 -16.27 -9.17 -4.24
CA GLY A 153 -16.34 -9.70 -5.60
C GLY A 153 -15.53 -8.90 -6.60
N GLU A 154 -15.56 -7.57 -6.49
CA GLU A 154 -14.94 -6.68 -7.47
C GLU A 154 -13.43 -6.51 -7.25
N LEU A 155 -12.96 -6.55 -6.00
CA LEU A 155 -11.56 -6.32 -5.67
C LEU A 155 -10.72 -7.59 -5.61
N ASN A 156 -11.34 -8.75 -5.48
CA ASN A 156 -10.63 -10.02 -5.48
C ASN A 156 -10.05 -10.33 -6.87
N GLY A 157 -8.73 -10.36 -6.98
CA GLY A 157 -8.01 -10.54 -8.26
C GLY A 157 -7.42 -9.25 -8.84
N LYS A 158 -7.69 -8.08 -8.24
CA LYS A 158 -7.08 -6.81 -8.62
C LYS A 158 -5.71 -6.60 -7.97
N THR A 159 -4.98 -5.60 -8.45
CA THR A 159 -3.79 -5.11 -7.76
C THR A 159 -4.22 -4.18 -6.62
N VAL A 160 -3.79 -4.49 -5.39
CA VAL A 160 -4.09 -3.66 -4.21
C VAL A 160 -2.80 -3.17 -3.58
N ILE A 161 -2.76 -1.88 -3.25
CA ILE A 161 -1.59 -1.19 -2.71
C ILE A 161 -1.97 -0.63 -1.33
N PRO A 162 -1.59 -1.30 -0.23
CA PRO A 162 -1.90 -0.84 1.11
C PRO A 162 -1.04 0.38 1.49
N PHE A 163 -1.63 1.35 2.20
CA PHE A 163 -0.88 2.45 2.79
C PHE A 163 -1.52 2.91 4.12
N GLY A 164 -0.77 3.63 4.94
CA GLY A 164 -1.33 4.09 6.19
C GLY A 164 -0.52 5.15 6.91
N THR A 165 -1.18 5.82 7.86
CA THR A 165 -0.52 6.72 8.81
C THR A 165 -0.62 6.15 10.21
N HIS A 166 0.45 6.24 10.99
CA HIS A 166 0.59 5.54 12.27
C HIS A 166 1.29 6.38 13.34
N GLY A 167 1.23 5.93 14.58
CA GLY A 167 1.95 6.54 15.72
C GLY A 167 3.30 5.87 16.03
N GLY A 168 3.91 5.15 15.06
CA GLY A 168 5.18 4.43 15.24
C GLY A 168 5.12 2.93 14.89
N SER A 169 3.93 2.36 14.63
CA SER A 169 3.74 0.91 14.40
C SER A 169 3.93 0.44 12.94
N GLY A 170 4.19 1.35 11.98
CA GLY A 170 4.12 1.00 10.55
C GLY A 170 2.69 0.73 10.08
N VAL A 171 2.51 -0.01 8.98
CA VAL A 171 1.18 -0.32 8.41
C VAL A 171 0.38 -1.36 9.19
N GLY A 172 0.92 -1.89 10.28
CA GLY A 172 0.24 -2.88 11.10
C GLY A 172 -0.22 -4.11 10.31
N SER A 173 -1.44 -4.57 10.56
CA SER A 173 -2.03 -5.74 9.92
C SER A 173 -2.81 -5.43 8.62
N TYR A 174 -2.62 -4.25 7.98
CA TYR A 174 -3.33 -3.91 6.75
C TYR A 174 -3.22 -4.98 5.68
N THR A 175 -2.00 -5.41 5.38
CA THR A 175 -1.73 -6.39 4.32
C THR A 175 -2.38 -7.75 4.61
N SER A 176 -2.30 -8.25 5.85
CA SER A 176 -2.90 -9.53 6.24
C SER A 176 -4.43 -9.47 6.19
N ILE A 177 -5.03 -8.40 6.68
CA ILE A 177 -6.48 -8.22 6.66
C ILE A 177 -6.99 -8.08 5.22
N ILE A 178 -6.35 -7.31 4.35
CA ILE A 178 -6.74 -7.25 2.94
C ILE A 178 -6.67 -8.64 2.30
N ARG A 179 -5.67 -9.45 2.62
CA ARG A 179 -5.53 -10.82 2.08
C ARG A 179 -6.63 -11.77 2.59
N GLU A 180 -7.15 -11.57 3.80
CA GLU A 180 -8.30 -12.32 4.31
C GLU A 180 -9.55 -12.09 3.45
N TYR A 181 -9.81 -10.84 3.06
CA TYR A 181 -10.97 -10.47 2.24
C TYR A 181 -10.75 -10.72 0.74
N TYR A 182 -9.53 -10.56 0.26
CA TYR A 182 -9.16 -10.64 -1.17
C TYR A 182 -7.98 -11.60 -1.37
N PRO A 183 -8.18 -12.92 -1.20
CA PRO A 183 -7.09 -13.91 -1.25
C PRO A 183 -6.39 -13.97 -2.62
N ASN A 184 -7.08 -13.62 -3.71
CA ASN A 184 -6.53 -13.62 -5.06
C ASN A 184 -6.00 -12.24 -5.51
N ALA A 185 -6.04 -11.22 -4.64
CA ALA A 185 -5.49 -9.91 -4.97
C ALA A 185 -3.95 -9.95 -5.05
N THR A 186 -3.39 -9.23 -6.02
CA THR A 186 -1.96 -8.98 -6.08
C THR A 186 -1.64 -7.80 -5.16
N LEU A 187 -1.02 -8.08 -4.00
CA LEU A 187 -0.61 -7.03 -3.06
C LEU A 187 0.77 -6.53 -3.40
N LEU A 188 0.92 -5.22 -3.64
CA LEU A 188 2.21 -4.58 -3.84
C LEU A 188 2.78 -4.04 -2.51
N GLU A 189 4.00 -3.48 -2.57
CA GLU A 189 4.69 -2.88 -1.43
C GLU A 189 3.82 -1.83 -0.75
N SER A 190 3.61 -1.97 0.55
CA SER A 190 2.86 -1.01 1.36
C SER A 190 3.74 0.12 1.86
N LEU A 191 3.15 1.30 2.12
CA LEU A 191 3.84 2.43 2.74
C LEU A 191 3.12 2.90 4.00
N GLY A 192 3.86 2.95 5.11
CA GLY A 192 3.43 3.61 6.36
C GLY A 192 4.25 4.87 6.63
N ILE A 193 3.58 5.96 7.00
CA ILE A 193 4.24 7.21 7.43
C ILE A 193 3.71 7.62 8.80
N SER A 194 4.60 8.06 9.69
CA SER A 194 4.19 8.57 11.00
C SER A 194 3.29 9.81 10.85
N GLY A 195 2.20 9.85 11.62
CA GLY A 195 1.32 11.02 11.67
C GLY A 195 2.04 12.30 12.11
N SER A 196 3.05 12.18 12.96
CA SER A 196 3.86 13.31 13.41
C SER A 196 4.75 13.91 12.32
N SER A 197 5.16 13.11 11.33
CA SER A 197 6.04 13.54 10.23
C SER A 197 5.33 13.73 8.89
N ILE A 198 4.06 13.34 8.76
CA ILE A 198 3.37 13.39 7.45
C ILE A 198 3.35 14.78 6.80
N ARG A 199 3.46 15.83 7.62
CA ARG A 199 3.49 17.23 7.16
C ARG A 199 4.88 17.73 6.78
N ASP A 200 5.92 16.94 7.03
CA ASP A 200 7.29 17.29 6.67
C ASP A 200 7.50 17.15 5.16
N ALA A 201 8.34 17.99 4.57
CA ALA A 201 8.64 17.94 3.14
C ALA A 201 9.23 16.57 2.71
N SER A 202 9.97 15.91 3.61
CA SER A 202 10.54 14.58 3.41
C SER A 202 9.47 13.49 3.20
N SER A 203 8.29 13.63 3.80
CA SER A 203 7.20 12.67 3.64
C SER A 203 6.66 12.65 2.22
N LYS A 204 6.54 13.81 1.56
CA LYS A 204 6.18 13.87 0.14
C LYS A 204 7.21 13.16 -0.73
N THR A 205 8.50 13.38 -0.48
CA THR A 205 9.59 12.68 -1.19
C THR A 205 9.54 11.17 -0.97
N THR A 206 9.20 10.73 0.24
CA THR A 206 9.03 9.31 0.57
C THR A 206 7.89 8.70 -0.24
N VAL A 207 6.74 9.37 -0.34
CA VAL A 207 5.61 8.94 -1.19
C VAL A 207 6.03 8.90 -2.66
N GLU A 208 6.73 9.92 -3.15
CA GLU A 208 7.21 9.97 -4.54
C GLU A 208 8.11 8.76 -4.88
N ASN A 209 9.09 8.48 -4.03
CA ASN A 209 10.00 7.36 -4.23
C ASN A 209 9.28 6.01 -4.18
N TRP A 210 8.28 5.87 -3.30
CA TRP A 210 7.43 4.69 -3.24
C TRP A 210 6.62 4.49 -4.52
N LEU A 211 5.94 5.53 -5.01
CA LEU A 211 5.16 5.46 -6.26
C LEU A 211 6.04 5.14 -7.47
N LYS A 212 7.28 5.68 -7.53
CA LYS A 212 8.27 5.35 -8.56
C LYS A 212 8.69 3.89 -8.52
N ARG A 213 8.96 3.33 -7.33
CA ARG A 213 9.29 1.90 -7.20
C ARG A 213 8.14 1.00 -7.66
N LEU A 214 6.90 1.40 -7.40
CA LEU A 214 5.71 0.69 -7.88
C LEU A 214 5.43 0.92 -9.37
N GLY A 215 6.08 1.90 -10.00
CA GLY A 215 5.86 2.31 -11.39
C GLY A 215 4.46 2.86 -11.65
N VAL A 216 3.88 3.55 -10.67
CA VAL A 216 2.52 4.13 -10.71
C VAL A 216 2.51 5.66 -10.70
N ASP A 217 3.66 6.30 -10.61
CA ASP A 217 3.78 7.75 -10.73
C ASP A 217 3.44 8.23 -12.15
N LYS A 218 3.06 9.51 -12.28
CA LYS A 218 2.65 10.11 -13.57
C LYS A 218 3.69 9.93 -14.68
N GLN A 219 4.98 9.99 -14.34
CA GLN A 219 6.05 9.85 -15.32
C GLN A 219 6.15 8.41 -15.83
N SER A 220 6.10 7.42 -14.95
CA SER A 220 6.14 6.00 -15.31
C SER A 220 4.93 5.57 -16.14
N THR A 221 3.74 6.07 -15.80
CA THR A 221 2.50 5.78 -16.54
C THR A 221 2.48 6.45 -17.92
N ALA A 222 3.02 7.67 -18.05
CA ALA A 222 3.16 8.36 -19.33
C ALA A 222 4.08 7.62 -20.29
N VAL A 223 5.23 7.14 -19.84
CA VAL A 223 6.16 6.34 -20.66
C VAL A 223 5.51 5.06 -21.17
N ARG A 224 4.74 4.34 -20.32
CA ARG A 224 4.00 3.14 -20.74
C ARG A 224 2.96 3.45 -21.82
N SER A 225 2.22 4.55 -21.69
CA SER A 225 1.20 4.95 -22.67
C SER A 225 1.80 5.26 -24.04
N ILE A 226 3.02 5.80 -24.07
CA ILE A 226 3.77 6.05 -25.31
C ILE A 226 4.22 4.72 -25.94
N SER A 227 4.76 3.80 -25.15
CA SER A 227 5.27 2.50 -25.65
C SER A 227 4.13 1.62 -26.21
N THR A 228 2.93 1.67 -25.61
CA THR A 228 1.77 0.93 -26.12
C THR A 228 1.15 1.55 -27.37
N ARG A 229 1.31 2.87 -27.58
CA ARG A 229 0.86 3.55 -28.81
C ARG A 229 1.84 3.38 -29.98
N SER A 230 3.12 3.13 -29.73
CA SER A 230 4.15 3.04 -30.77
C SER A 230 4.23 1.70 -31.49
N ALA A 231 3.49 0.69 -31.08
CA ALA A 231 3.45 -0.61 -31.73
C ALA A 231 2.34 -0.70 -32.78
N LYS A 232 2.28 0.25 -33.74
CA LYS A 232 1.68 -0.03 -35.03
C LYS A 232 2.73 -0.80 -35.83
N GLU A 233 2.54 -2.11 -35.95
CA GLU A 233 3.43 -2.99 -36.70
C GLU A 233 3.77 -2.36 -38.07
N GLY A 234 5.07 -2.23 -38.38
CA GLY A 234 5.53 -1.68 -39.66
C GLY A 234 5.76 -0.17 -39.70
N SER A 235 5.48 0.58 -38.65
CA SER A 235 5.76 2.02 -38.63
C SER A 235 7.24 2.31 -38.38
N THR A 236 7.83 3.16 -39.20
CA THR A 236 9.24 3.58 -39.13
C THR A 236 9.29 5.02 -38.61
N TYR A 237 10.16 5.29 -37.65
CA TYR A 237 10.29 6.60 -37.02
C TYR A 237 11.73 7.10 -37.06
N SER A 238 11.91 8.42 -37.16
CA SER A 238 13.20 9.08 -36.96
C SER A 238 13.64 9.01 -35.49
N LEU A 239 14.89 9.32 -35.17
CA LEU A 239 15.40 9.43 -33.80
C LEU A 239 14.68 10.50 -32.98
N THR A 240 14.00 11.44 -33.63
CA THR A 240 13.18 12.49 -32.98
C THR A 240 11.71 12.07 -32.79
N GLY A 241 11.34 10.82 -33.11
CA GLY A 241 10.00 10.30 -32.95
C GLY A 241 9.01 10.69 -34.08
N GLN A 242 9.46 11.34 -35.14
CA GLN A 242 8.64 11.65 -36.32
C GLN A 242 8.51 10.44 -37.23
N GLN A 243 7.35 10.23 -37.84
CA GLN A 243 7.17 9.15 -38.79
C GLN A 243 8.13 9.33 -39.99
N TYR A 244 8.82 8.25 -40.33
CA TYR A 244 9.82 8.27 -41.40
C TYR A 244 9.15 8.50 -42.76
N ASN A 245 9.63 9.50 -43.50
CA ASN A 245 9.08 9.93 -44.78
C ASN A 245 9.96 9.56 -46.00
N GLY A 246 10.93 8.66 -45.82
CA GLY A 246 11.79 8.19 -46.91
C GLY A 246 13.11 8.93 -47.08
N GLN A 247 13.39 9.97 -46.30
CA GLN A 247 14.64 10.74 -46.40
C GLN A 247 15.84 9.96 -45.85
N ARG A 248 17.06 10.33 -46.32
CA ARG A 248 18.30 9.76 -45.79
C ARG A 248 18.47 10.11 -44.32
N GLY A 249 18.83 9.12 -43.50
CA GLY A 249 19.05 9.34 -42.07
C GLY A 249 18.99 8.06 -41.25
N ILE A 250 19.00 8.24 -39.94
CA ILE A 250 18.87 7.14 -39.00
C ILE A 250 17.39 7.03 -38.61
N TYR A 251 16.85 5.81 -38.68
CA TYR A 251 15.46 5.53 -38.29
C TYR A 251 15.33 4.23 -37.49
N ILE A 252 14.27 4.13 -36.77
CA ILE A 252 13.90 2.96 -35.93
C ILE A 252 12.70 2.28 -36.58
N LYS A 253 12.78 0.99 -36.84
CA LYS A 253 11.69 0.13 -37.28
C LYS A 253 11.73 -1.14 -36.45
N ASP A 254 10.58 -1.53 -35.86
CA ASP A 254 10.46 -2.73 -35.03
C ASP A 254 11.55 -2.81 -33.93
N GLY A 255 11.86 -1.67 -33.28
CA GLY A 255 12.88 -1.56 -32.25
C GLY A 255 14.34 -1.67 -32.74
N LYS A 256 14.59 -1.81 -34.04
CA LYS A 256 15.93 -1.88 -34.61
C LYS A 256 16.31 -0.58 -35.31
N LYS A 257 17.59 -0.21 -35.20
CA LYS A 257 18.18 0.96 -35.83
C LYS A 257 18.60 0.64 -37.28
N TYR A 258 18.21 1.49 -38.20
CA TYR A 258 18.61 1.44 -39.62
C TYR A 258 19.23 2.77 -40.05
N ILE A 259 20.10 2.71 -41.05
CA ILE A 259 20.71 3.88 -41.70
C ILE A 259 20.40 3.77 -43.19
N LYS A 260 19.87 4.83 -43.78
CA LYS A 260 19.60 4.89 -45.23
C LYS A 260 20.27 6.10 -45.85
#